data_d9ba2d56d426b15c9e41f26614547b4a
#
_entry.id   d9ba2d56d426b15c9e41f26614547b4a
#
_cell.length_a   1.000
_cell.length_b   1.000
_cell.length_c   1.000
_cell.angle_alpha   90.00
_cell.angle_beta   90.00
_cell.angle_gamma   90.00
#
_symmetry.space_group_name_H-M   'P 1'
#
loop_
_entity.id
_entity.type
_entity.pdbx_description
1 polymer ?
#
loop_
_entity_poly.entity_id
_entity_poly.type
_entity_poly.pdbx_seq_one_letter_code
_entity_poly.pdbx_strand_id
1 'polypeptide(L)'
;KSSAASDVYKRQNQNFVSETFANYSQMFDKHEVGAMVGHSYEWYQYRDSYLTANGFVNEALGNENMGAGEKANNIISNGFSKSKLVSGMARLNYTYDNKYLLTATFRADGSSKFGKNNKWGYFPSGAISWKAHEEKFIKKLNTFDELKFRLSYGISGNQGISPYQTLSRYGTTKYYHQGQWLTAIGPGYESGQSGQDGIWKIWSGIPNPDLKWETTAQWDFGIDMAFFNRRLRVTLDIYNKETSDLLRERNLALSSGYDRMWVNDGKIRNRGFEVTIDGVMVDKKDWSLNGTFIFSMNRNKVLDLGSSVESGLLKDARTGMEYEVVGNLSEQYRSYTNILAIGQPINVFYGYKCDGIIQTLPEGL
;
A
#
# COMPACT_ATOMS: atom_id res chain seq x y z
N LYS A 1 31.50 -27.40 -18.94
CA LYS A 1 31.11 -26.47 -20.02
C LYS A 1 30.32 -25.33 -19.38
N SER A 2 30.88 -24.15 -19.31
CA SER A 2 30.15 -22.93 -18.97
C SER A 2 29.14 -22.68 -20.10
N SER A 3 27.86 -22.78 -19.84
CA SER A 3 26.83 -22.36 -20.79
C SER A 3 26.69 -20.84 -20.65
N ALA A 4 27.36 -20.09 -21.53
CA ALA A 4 27.10 -18.67 -21.61
C ALA A 4 25.62 -18.43 -21.91
N ALA A 5 25.05 -17.49 -21.21
CA ALA A 5 23.70 -16.99 -21.45
C ALA A 5 23.78 -15.51 -21.81
N SER A 6 22.96 -15.10 -22.74
CA SER A 6 22.82 -13.70 -23.13
C SER A 6 21.37 -13.27 -22.99
N ASP A 7 21.15 -12.14 -22.30
CA ASP A 7 19.82 -11.62 -22.02
C ASP A 7 19.62 -10.25 -22.64
N VAL A 8 18.48 -10.06 -23.31
CA VAL A 8 18.01 -8.75 -23.77
C VAL A 8 16.67 -8.47 -23.13
N TYR A 9 16.63 -7.36 -22.42
CA TYR A 9 15.43 -6.91 -21.73
C TYR A 9 15.04 -5.51 -22.21
N LYS A 10 13.82 -5.37 -22.74
CA LYS A 10 13.25 -4.09 -23.13
C LYS A 10 12.02 -3.81 -22.26
N ARG A 11 12.06 -2.68 -21.55
CA ARG A 11 10.92 -2.19 -20.75
C ARG A 11 10.48 -0.82 -21.23
N GLN A 12 9.18 -0.62 -21.33
CA GLN A 12 8.58 0.66 -21.64
C GLN A 12 7.45 0.95 -20.67
N ASN A 13 7.58 2.05 -19.96
CA ASN A 13 6.53 2.63 -19.12
C ASN A 13 6.02 3.89 -19.81
N GLN A 14 4.72 4.02 -19.93
CA GLN A 14 4.05 5.23 -20.41
C GLN A 14 3.03 5.65 -19.37
N ASN A 15 3.10 6.91 -18.97
CA ASN A 15 2.13 7.54 -18.11
C ASN A 15 1.62 8.82 -18.77
N PHE A 16 0.32 9.02 -18.73
CA PHE A 16 -0.33 10.24 -19.16
C PHE A 16 -1.24 10.73 -18.07
N VAL A 17 -1.08 11.99 -17.70
CA VAL A 17 -1.91 12.67 -16.70
C VAL A 17 -2.43 13.96 -17.32
N SER A 18 -3.74 14.19 -17.18
CA SER A 18 -4.39 15.44 -17.54
C SER A 18 -5.22 15.90 -16.36
N GLU A 19 -4.98 17.13 -15.91
CA GLU A 19 -5.67 17.71 -14.78
C GLU A 19 -6.19 19.10 -15.14
N THR A 20 -7.42 19.39 -14.73
CA THR A 20 -8.06 20.68 -14.95
C THR A 20 -8.73 21.12 -13.67
N PHE A 21 -8.44 22.33 -13.22
CA PHE A 21 -9.01 22.91 -12.00
C PHE A 21 -9.55 24.30 -12.29
N ALA A 22 -10.72 24.59 -11.69
CA ALA A 22 -11.26 25.93 -11.59
C ALA A 22 -11.29 26.35 -10.12
N ASN A 23 -10.72 27.49 -9.82
CA ASN A 23 -10.64 28.04 -8.48
C ASN A 23 -11.38 29.38 -8.41
N TYR A 24 -12.12 29.57 -7.34
CA TYR A 24 -12.77 30.82 -6.98
C TYR A 24 -12.32 31.18 -5.57
N SER A 25 -11.99 32.46 -5.34
CA SER A 25 -11.68 32.99 -4.01
C SER A 25 -12.20 34.43 -3.92
N GLN A 26 -12.94 34.72 -2.86
CA GLN A 26 -13.50 36.02 -2.62
C GLN A 26 -13.57 36.33 -1.12
N MET A 27 -13.28 37.58 -0.77
CA MET A 27 -13.41 38.08 0.59
C MET A 27 -14.64 39.01 0.66
N PHE A 28 -15.49 38.78 1.64
CA PHE A 28 -16.68 39.55 1.95
C PHE A 28 -16.59 39.99 3.41
N ASP A 29 -16.09 41.22 3.67
CA ASP A 29 -15.83 41.74 5.02
C ASP A 29 -14.94 40.75 5.81
N LYS A 30 -15.50 40.04 6.78
CA LYS A 30 -14.81 39.05 7.62
C LYS A 30 -14.89 37.62 7.09
N HIS A 31 -15.55 37.40 5.99
CA HIS A 31 -15.80 36.10 5.39
C HIS A 31 -14.92 35.91 4.16
N GLU A 32 -14.04 34.96 4.21
CA GLU A 32 -13.28 34.53 3.05
C GLU A 32 -13.80 33.15 2.59
N VAL A 33 -14.21 33.10 1.33
CA VAL A 33 -14.73 31.85 0.70
C VAL A 33 -13.83 31.47 -0.45
N GLY A 34 -13.32 30.25 -0.43
CA GLY A 34 -12.59 29.64 -1.51
C GLY A 34 -13.31 28.38 -1.98
N ALA A 35 -13.49 28.23 -3.27
CA ALA A 35 -14.06 27.03 -3.87
C ALA A 35 -13.15 26.52 -5.00
N MET A 36 -13.01 25.22 -5.10
CA MET A 36 -12.28 24.55 -6.18
C MET A 36 -13.12 23.40 -6.69
N VAL A 37 -13.20 23.26 -8.00
CA VAL A 37 -13.67 22.05 -8.68
C VAL A 37 -12.62 21.59 -9.65
N GLY A 38 -12.46 20.29 -9.79
CA GLY A 38 -11.43 19.74 -10.64
C GLY A 38 -11.77 18.36 -11.18
N HIS A 39 -11.11 18.04 -12.26
CA HIS A 39 -11.17 16.75 -12.91
C HIS A 39 -9.76 16.30 -13.24
N SER A 40 -9.46 15.01 -13.04
CA SER A 40 -8.22 14.41 -13.53
C SER A 40 -8.50 13.11 -14.28
N TYR A 41 -7.66 12.87 -15.28
CA TYR A 41 -7.63 11.62 -16.03
C TYR A 41 -6.19 11.14 -16.12
N GLU A 42 -5.98 9.90 -15.69
CA GLU A 42 -4.69 9.24 -15.75
C GLU A 42 -4.80 7.90 -16.45
N TRP A 43 -3.82 7.56 -17.28
CA TRP A 43 -3.60 6.19 -17.70
C TRP A 43 -2.12 5.84 -17.58
N TYR A 44 -1.89 4.60 -17.20
CA TYR A 44 -0.58 3.99 -17.09
C TYR A 44 -0.54 2.74 -17.95
N GLN A 45 0.53 2.56 -18.74
CA GLN A 45 0.77 1.40 -19.56
C GLN A 45 2.18 0.90 -19.35
N TYR A 46 2.29 -0.38 -19.14
CA TYR A 46 3.54 -1.11 -19.01
C TYR A 46 3.66 -2.13 -20.13
N ARG A 47 4.82 -2.19 -20.77
CA ARG A 47 5.18 -3.23 -21.72
C ARG A 47 6.60 -3.67 -21.44
N ASP A 48 6.84 -4.96 -21.47
CA ASP A 48 8.16 -5.53 -21.44
C ASP A 48 8.30 -6.65 -22.46
N SER A 49 9.53 -6.88 -22.86
CA SER A 49 9.94 -8.01 -23.68
C SER A 49 11.26 -8.51 -23.12
N TYR A 50 11.34 -9.80 -22.93
CA TYR A 50 12.49 -10.49 -22.39
C TYR A 50 12.89 -11.63 -23.35
N LEU A 51 14.14 -11.64 -23.72
CA LEU A 51 14.74 -12.67 -24.57
C LEU A 51 15.98 -13.20 -23.85
N THR A 52 16.06 -14.51 -23.69
CA THR A 52 17.26 -15.20 -23.19
C THR A 52 17.69 -16.19 -24.24
N ALA A 53 18.95 -16.16 -24.61
CA ALA A 53 19.57 -17.19 -25.43
C ALA A 53 20.68 -17.89 -24.65
N ASN A 54 20.70 -19.21 -24.71
CA ASN A 54 21.64 -20.06 -23.99
C ASN A 54 22.36 -20.98 -24.95
N GLY A 55 23.48 -21.58 -24.51
CA GLY A 55 24.18 -22.60 -25.26
C GLY A 55 24.92 -22.08 -26.49
N PHE A 56 25.55 -20.90 -26.38
CA PHE A 56 26.41 -20.38 -27.46
C PHE A 56 27.66 -21.25 -27.64
N VAL A 57 27.98 -21.54 -28.89
CA VAL A 57 29.25 -22.18 -29.28
C VAL A 57 30.41 -21.19 -29.11
N ASN A 58 30.16 -19.91 -29.35
CA ASN A 58 31.12 -18.82 -29.23
C ASN A 58 30.41 -17.59 -28.61
N GLU A 59 30.97 -17.01 -27.57
CA GLU A 59 30.44 -15.87 -26.85
C GLU A 59 30.80 -14.51 -27.45
N ALA A 60 31.61 -14.46 -28.49
CA ALA A 60 32.17 -13.22 -29.02
C ALA A 60 31.14 -12.18 -29.47
N LEU A 61 29.95 -12.60 -29.88
CA LEU A 61 28.88 -11.72 -30.34
C LEU A 61 27.75 -11.53 -29.31
N GLY A 62 27.64 -12.39 -28.28
CA GLY A 62 26.68 -12.25 -27.18
C GLY A 62 25.30 -11.74 -27.63
N ASN A 63 24.94 -10.57 -27.12
CA ASN A 63 23.66 -9.90 -27.38
C ASN A 63 23.47 -9.48 -28.87
N GLU A 64 24.55 -9.29 -29.62
CA GLU A 64 24.49 -8.87 -31.01
C GLU A 64 24.05 -10.02 -31.93
N ASN A 65 24.14 -11.26 -31.47
CA ASN A 65 23.71 -12.43 -32.25
C ASN A 65 23.05 -13.50 -31.37
N MET A 66 21.92 -13.18 -30.77
CA MET A 66 21.15 -14.11 -29.94
C MET A 66 20.66 -15.35 -30.72
N GLY A 67 20.55 -15.24 -32.03
CA GLY A 67 20.20 -16.38 -32.92
C GLY A 67 21.23 -17.49 -32.97
N ALA A 68 22.47 -17.24 -32.54
CA ALA A 68 23.53 -18.25 -32.45
C ALA A 68 23.42 -19.18 -31.25
N GLY A 69 22.56 -18.86 -30.27
CA GLY A 69 22.26 -19.75 -29.15
C GLY A 69 21.46 -20.99 -29.55
N GLU A 70 21.45 -21.99 -28.67
CA GLU A 70 20.68 -23.22 -28.88
C GLU A 70 19.17 -22.93 -28.83
N LYS A 71 18.51 -23.02 -29.99
CA LYS A 71 17.10 -22.60 -30.13
C LYS A 71 16.14 -23.27 -29.16
N ALA A 72 16.41 -24.50 -28.76
CA ALA A 72 15.56 -25.25 -27.79
C ALA A 72 15.54 -24.61 -26.38
N ASN A 73 16.60 -23.88 -26.06
CA ASN A 73 16.80 -23.27 -24.73
C ASN A 73 16.54 -21.77 -24.70
N ASN A 74 16.14 -21.18 -25.85
CA ASN A 74 15.83 -19.77 -25.91
C ASN A 74 14.46 -19.49 -25.28
N ILE A 75 14.41 -18.45 -24.45
CA ILE A 75 13.19 -17.98 -23.78
C ILE A 75 12.78 -16.66 -24.42
N ILE A 76 11.54 -16.57 -24.84
CA ILE A 76 10.90 -15.34 -25.33
C ILE A 76 9.68 -15.11 -24.47
N SER A 77 9.64 -13.97 -23.79
CA SER A 77 8.51 -13.58 -22.94
C SER A 77 8.17 -12.11 -23.18
N ASN A 78 6.91 -11.77 -23.03
CA ASN A 78 6.44 -10.40 -23.08
C ASN A 78 5.31 -10.18 -22.06
N GLY A 79 5.30 -8.98 -21.49
CA GLY A 79 4.27 -8.54 -20.57
C GLY A 79 3.57 -7.28 -21.08
N PHE A 80 2.31 -7.16 -20.75
CA PHE A 80 1.51 -5.97 -21.02
C PHE A 80 0.51 -5.74 -19.90
N SER A 81 0.49 -4.52 -19.35
CA SER A 81 -0.57 -4.10 -18.46
C SER A 81 -0.97 -2.65 -18.70
N LYS A 82 -2.24 -2.35 -18.47
CA LYS A 82 -2.79 -0.99 -18.58
C LYS A 82 -3.83 -0.74 -17.50
N SER A 83 -3.75 0.43 -16.89
CA SER A 83 -4.77 0.92 -15.97
C SER A 83 -5.18 2.35 -16.31
N LYS A 84 -6.39 2.72 -15.91
CA LYS A 84 -6.97 4.05 -16.08
C LYS A 84 -7.61 4.47 -14.78
N LEU A 85 -7.46 5.76 -14.47
CA LEU A 85 -8.11 6.41 -13.33
C LEU A 85 -8.76 7.71 -13.81
N VAL A 86 -10.01 7.90 -13.45
CA VAL A 86 -10.76 9.13 -13.68
C VAL A 86 -11.18 9.67 -12.33
N SER A 87 -10.96 10.94 -12.08
CA SER A 87 -11.28 11.56 -10.79
C SER A 87 -12.04 12.85 -10.98
N GLY A 88 -13.04 13.05 -10.13
CA GLY A 88 -13.69 14.33 -9.94
C GLY A 88 -13.48 14.80 -8.50
N MET A 89 -13.21 16.10 -8.30
CA MET A 89 -12.96 16.64 -6.97
C MET A 89 -13.57 18.03 -6.78
N ALA A 90 -14.00 18.29 -5.55
CA ALA A 90 -14.49 19.58 -5.12
C ALA A 90 -13.93 19.90 -3.73
N ARG A 91 -13.58 21.17 -3.50
CA ARG A 91 -13.12 21.67 -2.20
C ARG A 91 -13.77 23.00 -1.91
N LEU A 92 -14.21 23.18 -0.67
CA LEU A 92 -14.69 24.43 -0.12
C LEU A 92 -13.81 24.80 1.07
N ASN A 93 -13.28 26.02 1.06
CA ASN A 93 -12.59 26.61 2.18
C ASN A 93 -13.40 27.82 2.64
N TYR A 94 -13.57 27.96 3.94
CA TYR A 94 -14.23 29.08 4.54
C TYR A 94 -13.44 29.57 5.74
N THR A 95 -13.15 30.85 5.79
CA THR A 95 -12.47 31.48 6.91
C THR A 95 -13.35 32.65 7.43
N TYR A 96 -13.58 32.67 8.74
CA TYR A 96 -14.29 33.72 9.41
C TYR A 96 -13.38 34.51 10.34
N ASP A 97 -13.34 35.85 10.18
CA ASP A 97 -12.57 36.81 10.99
C ASP A 97 -11.09 36.39 11.16
N ASN A 98 -10.53 35.74 10.16
CA ASN A 98 -9.18 35.10 10.20
C ASN A 98 -8.92 34.17 11.40
N LYS A 99 -9.97 33.75 12.13
CA LYS A 99 -9.89 32.94 13.35
C LYS A 99 -10.37 31.51 13.17
N TYR A 100 -11.50 31.36 12.51
CA TYR A 100 -12.17 30.08 12.34
C TYR A 100 -12.06 29.64 10.88
N LEU A 101 -11.45 28.48 10.66
CA LEU A 101 -11.24 27.94 9.33
C LEU A 101 -11.99 26.62 9.20
N LEU A 102 -12.70 26.45 8.10
CA LEU A 102 -13.39 25.24 7.72
C LEU A 102 -12.92 24.82 6.32
N THR A 103 -12.58 23.57 6.14
CA THR A 103 -12.32 22.98 4.83
C THR A 103 -13.21 21.75 4.67
N ALA A 104 -13.90 21.64 3.55
CA ALA A 104 -14.60 20.43 3.14
C ALA A 104 -14.11 20.00 1.76
N THR A 105 -13.80 18.73 1.59
CA THR A 105 -13.33 18.17 0.31
C THR A 105 -14.12 16.92 -0.01
N PHE A 106 -14.49 16.77 -1.27
CA PHE A 106 -15.08 15.55 -1.79
C PHE A 106 -14.32 15.10 -3.04
N ARG A 107 -13.97 13.82 -3.10
CA ARG A 107 -13.32 13.21 -4.25
C ARG A 107 -14.03 11.92 -4.64
N ALA A 108 -14.27 11.77 -5.93
CA ALA A 108 -14.80 10.54 -6.52
C ALA A 108 -13.79 10.02 -7.55
N ASP A 109 -13.33 8.78 -7.38
CA ASP A 109 -12.31 8.16 -8.20
C ASP A 109 -12.85 6.88 -8.86
N GLY A 110 -12.78 6.80 -10.18
CA GLY A 110 -13.19 5.64 -10.97
C GLY A 110 -11.97 4.90 -11.54
N SER A 111 -11.70 3.70 -11.04
CA SER A 111 -10.55 2.89 -11.45
C SER A 111 -10.95 1.74 -12.37
N SER A 112 -10.15 1.52 -13.42
CA SER A 112 -10.28 0.36 -14.31
C SER A 112 -9.80 -0.97 -13.69
N LYS A 113 -9.16 -0.92 -12.52
CA LYS A 113 -8.67 -2.11 -11.81
C LYS A 113 -9.80 -2.89 -11.14
N PHE A 114 -10.92 -2.22 -10.83
CA PHE A 114 -12.06 -2.81 -10.15
C PHE A 114 -13.17 -3.24 -11.09
N GLY A 115 -14.01 -4.15 -10.62
CA GLY A 115 -15.15 -4.68 -11.36
C GLY A 115 -16.22 -3.64 -11.66
N LYS A 116 -17.19 -3.99 -12.54
CA LYS A 116 -18.21 -3.06 -13.03
C LYS A 116 -19.00 -2.36 -11.92
N ASN A 117 -19.28 -3.06 -10.83
CA ASN A 117 -20.11 -2.55 -9.74
C ASN A 117 -19.35 -1.68 -8.73
N ASN A 118 -18.02 -1.80 -8.66
CA ASN A 118 -17.18 -1.21 -7.61
C ASN A 118 -16.06 -0.31 -8.16
N LYS A 119 -16.19 0.18 -9.39
CA LYS A 119 -15.17 1.04 -10.01
C LYS A 119 -14.97 2.36 -9.26
N TRP A 120 -16.05 2.91 -8.72
CA TRP A 120 -16.07 4.21 -8.09
C TRP A 120 -15.87 4.11 -6.58
N GLY A 121 -14.89 4.88 -6.09
CA GLY A 121 -14.70 5.17 -4.67
C GLY A 121 -15.03 6.62 -4.37
N TYR A 122 -15.58 6.88 -3.17
CA TYR A 122 -15.98 8.20 -2.71
C TYR A 122 -15.26 8.55 -1.43
N PHE A 123 -14.56 9.68 -1.43
CA PHE A 123 -13.60 10.05 -0.39
C PHE A 123 -13.91 11.46 0.13
N PRO A 124 -14.87 11.60 1.04
CA PRO A 124 -15.12 12.85 1.73
C PRO A 124 -14.04 13.14 2.78
N SER A 125 -13.72 14.41 3.00
CA SER A 125 -12.92 14.87 4.12
C SER A 125 -13.33 16.26 4.57
N GLY A 126 -13.08 16.55 5.85
CA GLY A 126 -13.34 17.84 6.44
C GLY A 126 -12.31 18.18 7.52
N ALA A 127 -12.03 19.46 7.68
CA ALA A 127 -11.15 19.98 8.71
C ALA A 127 -11.70 21.29 9.28
N ILE A 128 -11.58 21.46 10.58
CA ILE A 128 -11.82 22.71 11.29
C ILE A 128 -10.54 23.15 11.98
N SER A 129 -10.29 24.44 11.97
CA SER A 129 -9.16 25.01 12.70
C SER A 129 -9.59 26.29 13.40
N TRP A 130 -9.07 26.49 14.59
CA TRP A 130 -9.29 27.70 15.39
C TRP A 130 -7.96 28.32 15.75
N LYS A 131 -7.72 29.54 15.26
CA LYS A 131 -6.56 30.37 15.63
C LYS A 131 -6.88 31.10 16.94
N ALA A 132 -6.72 30.40 18.05
CA ALA A 132 -7.08 30.90 19.38
C ALA A 132 -6.26 32.14 19.80
N HIS A 133 -5.02 32.27 19.30
CA HIS A 133 -4.18 33.44 19.56
C HIS A 133 -4.78 34.75 19.02
N GLU A 134 -5.71 34.69 18.05
CA GLU A 134 -6.44 35.87 17.54
C GLU A 134 -7.56 36.33 18.46
N GLU A 135 -7.92 35.54 19.49
CA GLU A 135 -8.95 35.94 20.45
C GLU A 135 -8.44 36.97 21.45
N LYS A 136 -9.28 37.95 21.77
CA LYS A 136 -8.92 39.06 22.66
C LYS A 136 -8.46 38.58 24.05
N PHE A 137 -9.06 37.53 24.58
CA PHE A 137 -8.70 36.98 25.89
C PHE A 137 -7.37 36.22 25.89
N ILE A 138 -6.98 35.56 24.79
CA ILE A 138 -5.68 34.93 24.63
C ILE A 138 -4.59 35.98 24.38
N LYS A 139 -4.86 36.99 23.52
CA LYS A 139 -3.94 38.12 23.28
C LYS A 139 -3.54 38.84 24.56
N LYS A 140 -4.46 38.97 25.51
CA LYS A 140 -4.18 39.59 26.82
C LYS A 140 -3.15 38.82 27.66
N LEU A 141 -2.99 37.51 27.45
CA LEU A 141 -2.01 36.68 28.18
C LEU A 141 -0.57 36.98 27.73
N ASN A 142 -0.39 37.53 26.53
CA ASN A 142 0.91 37.88 25.93
C ASN A 142 1.95 36.74 26.00
N THR A 143 1.48 35.50 25.97
CA THR A 143 2.30 34.28 26.12
C THR A 143 2.51 33.58 24.79
N PHE A 144 1.48 33.59 23.92
CA PHE A 144 1.46 32.85 22.68
C PHE A 144 1.59 33.80 21.48
N ASP A 145 2.61 33.60 20.66
CA ASP A 145 2.69 34.22 19.31
C ASP A 145 1.81 33.47 18.30
N GLU A 146 1.60 32.17 18.55
CA GLU A 146 0.67 31.33 17.80
C GLU A 146 0.05 30.30 18.77
N LEU A 147 -1.24 30.13 18.71
CA LEU A 147 -1.99 29.04 19.34
C LEU A 147 -3.13 28.67 18.39
N LYS A 148 -3.02 27.51 17.78
CA LYS A 148 -4.00 27.04 16.80
C LYS A 148 -4.36 25.59 17.08
N PHE A 149 -5.64 25.32 17.16
CA PHE A 149 -6.19 23.97 17.26
C PHE A 149 -6.69 23.51 15.88
N ARG A 150 -6.46 22.25 15.58
CA ARG A 150 -6.86 21.60 14.33
C ARG A 150 -7.57 20.30 14.63
N LEU A 151 -8.68 20.04 13.95
CA LEU A 151 -9.34 18.74 13.95
C LEU A 151 -9.72 18.41 12.52
N SER A 152 -9.35 17.23 12.07
CA SER A 152 -9.71 16.73 10.75
C SER A 152 -10.24 15.32 10.78
N TYR A 153 -11.11 15.02 9.82
CA TYR A 153 -11.58 13.68 9.53
C TYR A 153 -11.63 13.49 8.02
N GLY A 154 -11.17 12.35 7.54
CA GLY A 154 -11.21 12.07 6.11
C GLY A 154 -11.17 10.58 5.82
N ILE A 155 -11.68 10.23 4.64
CA ILE A 155 -11.63 8.90 4.06
C ILE A 155 -10.73 8.96 2.84
N SER A 156 -9.80 8.03 2.71
CA SER A 156 -8.97 7.84 1.52
C SER A 156 -9.10 6.42 1.00
N GLY A 157 -8.91 6.25 -0.31
CA GLY A 157 -8.98 4.97 -0.99
C GLY A 157 -7.62 4.49 -1.47
N ASN A 158 -7.44 3.18 -1.50
CA ASN A 158 -6.29 2.53 -2.09
C ASN A 158 -6.74 1.53 -3.16
N GLN A 159 -6.09 1.56 -4.34
CA GLN A 159 -6.28 0.64 -5.45
C GLN A 159 -5.02 -0.21 -5.69
N GLY A 160 -4.34 -0.62 -4.63
CA GLY A 160 -3.03 -1.28 -4.62
C GLY A 160 -3.01 -2.71 -5.17
N ILE A 161 -3.79 -2.99 -6.23
CA ILE A 161 -3.81 -4.26 -6.96
C ILE A 161 -3.30 -4.10 -8.39
N SER A 162 -2.81 -5.19 -8.95
CA SER A 162 -2.47 -5.23 -10.36
C SER A 162 -3.72 -5.10 -11.25
N PRO A 163 -3.61 -4.55 -12.48
CA PRO A 163 -4.72 -4.54 -13.43
C PRO A 163 -5.25 -5.95 -13.72
N TYR A 164 -6.53 -6.04 -14.08
CA TYR A 164 -7.20 -7.27 -14.55
C TYR A 164 -7.50 -8.34 -13.47
N GLN A 165 -7.28 -8.06 -12.18
CA GLN A 165 -7.57 -9.04 -11.11
C GLN A 165 -9.06 -9.40 -10.97
N THR A 166 -9.94 -8.54 -11.46
CA THR A 166 -11.39 -8.75 -11.47
C THR A 166 -11.89 -9.53 -12.68
N LEU A 167 -11.00 -9.83 -13.64
CA LEU A 167 -11.36 -10.47 -14.90
C LEU A 167 -10.93 -11.94 -14.92
N SER A 168 -11.76 -12.77 -15.57
CA SER A 168 -11.33 -14.11 -15.94
C SER A 168 -10.25 -14.03 -17.01
N ARG A 169 -9.09 -14.63 -16.73
CA ARG A 169 -7.94 -14.66 -17.64
C ARG A 169 -7.55 -16.07 -17.97
N TYR A 170 -6.91 -16.25 -19.10
CA TYR A 170 -6.38 -17.54 -19.52
C TYR A 170 -4.84 -17.44 -19.59
N GLY A 171 -4.20 -18.48 -19.09
CA GLY A 171 -2.77 -18.69 -19.23
C GLY A 171 -2.47 -19.91 -20.09
N THR A 172 -1.25 -20.03 -20.54
CA THR A 172 -0.78 -21.18 -21.30
C THR A 172 0.30 -21.91 -20.50
N THR A 173 0.26 -23.23 -20.50
CA THR A 173 1.29 -24.08 -19.93
C THR A 173 1.72 -25.12 -20.93
N LYS A 174 2.93 -25.65 -20.77
CA LYS A 174 3.40 -26.78 -21.56
C LYS A 174 3.32 -28.05 -20.73
N TYR A 175 2.88 -29.12 -21.34
CA TYR A 175 2.94 -30.46 -20.74
C TYR A 175 3.45 -31.47 -21.76
N TYR A 176 4.13 -32.50 -21.23
CA TYR A 176 4.68 -33.54 -22.06
C TYR A 176 3.69 -34.69 -22.20
N HIS A 177 3.35 -35.06 -23.43
CA HIS A 177 2.44 -36.16 -23.72
C HIS A 177 2.89 -36.91 -25.00
N GLN A 178 2.96 -38.24 -24.91
CA GLN A 178 3.32 -39.12 -26.02
C GLN A 178 4.58 -38.70 -26.79
N GLY A 179 5.63 -38.32 -26.10
CA GLY A 179 6.90 -37.94 -26.72
C GLY A 179 6.97 -36.51 -27.23
N GLN A 180 5.92 -35.69 -27.04
CA GLN A 180 5.86 -34.31 -27.52
C GLN A 180 5.45 -33.31 -26.43
N TRP A 181 6.00 -32.11 -26.52
CA TRP A 181 5.57 -30.98 -25.71
C TRP A 181 4.34 -30.31 -26.33
N LEU A 182 3.23 -30.33 -25.63
CA LEU A 182 1.98 -29.72 -26.03
C LEU A 182 1.71 -28.47 -25.20
N THR A 183 0.95 -27.52 -25.78
CA THR A 183 0.50 -26.31 -25.06
C THR A 183 -0.95 -26.51 -24.64
N ALA A 184 -1.22 -26.41 -23.34
CA ALA A 184 -2.56 -26.31 -22.78
C ALA A 184 -2.92 -24.87 -22.49
N ILE A 185 -4.22 -24.54 -22.60
CA ILE A 185 -4.79 -23.26 -22.20
C ILE A 185 -5.73 -23.54 -21.04
N GLY A 186 -5.58 -22.78 -19.95
CA GLY A 186 -6.42 -22.93 -18.78
C GLY A 186 -6.64 -21.59 -18.06
N PRO A 187 -7.51 -21.56 -17.05
CA PRO A 187 -7.71 -20.38 -16.22
C PRO A 187 -6.38 -19.99 -15.55
N GLY A 188 -5.98 -18.71 -15.64
CA GLY A 188 -4.77 -18.24 -15.00
C GLY A 188 -4.58 -16.75 -15.17
N TYR A 189 -3.80 -16.11 -14.32
CA TYR A 189 -3.59 -14.67 -14.38
C TYR A 189 -2.12 -14.23 -14.41
N GLU A 190 -1.19 -15.08 -14.11
CA GLU A 190 0.23 -14.81 -14.26
C GLU A 190 0.94 -16.04 -14.82
N SER A 191 1.77 -15.81 -15.83
CA SER A 191 2.79 -16.77 -16.21
C SER A 191 4.04 -16.46 -15.38
N GLY A 192 4.32 -17.29 -14.39
CA GLY A 192 5.58 -17.19 -13.64
C GLY A 192 6.78 -17.48 -14.54
N GLN A 193 7.94 -16.91 -14.21
CA GLN A 193 9.20 -17.34 -14.80
C GLN A 193 9.41 -18.83 -14.50
N SER A 194 9.97 -19.55 -15.47
CA SER A 194 10.39 -20.93 -15.24
C SER A 194 11.38 -20.97 -14.07
N GLY A 195 11.09 -21.79 -13.06
CA GLY A 195 12.12 -22.22 -12.14
C GLY A 195 13.29 -22.88 -12.89
N GLN A 196 14.43 -23.10 -12.23
CA GLN A 196 15.61 -23.76 -12.82
C GLN A 196 15.31 -25.15 -13.43
N ASP A 197 14.15 -25.71 -13.16
CA ASP A 197 13.61 -26.99 -13.62
C ASP A 197 12.79 -26.90 -14.93
N GLY A 198 12.69 -25.70 -15.53
CA GLY A 198 11.97 -25.51 -16.79
C GLY A 198 10.45 -25.65 -16.70
N ILE A 199 9.89 -25.80 -15.52
CA ILE A 199 8.45 -25.93 -15.30
C ILE A 199 7.82 -24.53 -15.18
N TRP A 200 6.97 -24.19 -16.15
CA TRP A 200 6.19 -22.97 -16.09
C TRP A 200 5.10 -23.07 -15.01
N LYS A 201 5.22 -22.29 -13.96
CA LYS A 201 4.13 -22.14 -12.98
C LYS A 201 3.10 -21.14 -13.51
N ILE A 202 1.93 -21.63 -13.83
CA ILE A 202 0.77 -20.77 -14.03
C ILE A 202 0.15 -20.55 -12.67
N TRP A 203 0.09 -19.31 -12.26
CA TRP A 203 -0.67 -18.91 -11.09
C TRP A 203 -2.13 -18.80 -11.53
N SER A 204 -2.98 -19.68 -11.03
CA SER A 204 -4.40 -19.66 -11.33
C SER A 204 -5.16 -18.94 -10.22
N GLY A 205 -5.76 -17.79 -10.54
CA GLY A 205 -6.59 -17.04 -9.61
C GLY A 205 -8.04 -17.00 -10.07
N ILE A 206 -8.97 -17.19 -9.12
CA ILE A 206 -10.39 -16.95 -9.39
C ILE A 206 -10.60 -15.44 -9.57
N PRO A 207 -11.27 -14.99 -10.66
CA PRO A 207 -11.62 -13.59 -10.80
C PRO A 207 -12.61 -13.16 -9.72
N ASN A 208 -12.43 -11.98 -9.16
CA ASN A 208 -13.38 -11.40 -8.22
C ASN A 208 -14.00 -10.13 -8.79
N PRO A 209 -15.20 -10.20 -9.39
CA PRO A 209 -15.85 -9.03 -9.97
C PRO A 209 -16.34 -8.03 -8.91
N ASP A 210 -16.47 -8.45 -7.65
CA ASP A 210 -16.95 -7.63 -6.53
C ASP A 210 -15.80 -6.91 -5.78
N LEU A 211 -14.58 -7.07 -6.26
CA LEU A 211 -13.44 -6.39 -5.68
C LEU A 211 -13.60 -4.86 -5.72
N LYS A 212 -13.39 -4.23 -4.58
CA LYS A 212 -13.61 -2.79 -4.35
C LYS A 212 -12.39 -2.09 -3.76
N TRP A 213 -12.49 -0.79 -3.60
CA TRP A 213 -11.47 0.04 -2.96
C TRP A 213 -11.25 -0.38 -1.50
N GLU A 214 -10.00 -0.52 -1.11
CA GLU A 214 -9.61 -0.50 0.29
C GLU A 214 -9.78 0.92 0.81
N THR A 215 -10.40 1.09 1.97
CA THR A 215 -10.73 2.40 2.53
C THR A 215 -10.03 2.63 3.86
N THR A 216 -9.49 3.83 4.02
CA THR A 216 -8.88 4.28 5.26
C THR A 216 -9.62 5.51 5.78
N ALA A 217 -10.23 5.38 6.95
CA ALA A 217 -10.81 6.49 7.71
C ALA A 217 -9.80 6.96 8.76
N GLN A 218 -9.52 8.25 8.77
CA GLN A 218 -8.58 8.86 9.72
C GLN A 218 -9.19 10.09 10.36
N TRP A 219 -9.05 10.24 11.67
CA TRP A 219 -9.18 11.51 12.34
C TRP A 219 -7.83 11.93 12.94
N ASP A 220 -7.64 13.22 12.99
CA ASP A 220 -6.42 13.84 13.46
C ASP A 220 -6.76 15.09 14.27
N PHE A 221 -6.13 15.23 15.44
CA PHE A 221 -6.22 16.41 16.29
C PHE A 221 -4.83 16.98 16.48
N GLY A 222 -4.65 18.26 16.15
CA GLY A 222 -3.37 18.94 16.23
C GLY A 222 -3.43 20.24 17.02
N ILE A 223 -2.32 20.61 17.63
CA ILE A 223 -2.09 21.88 18.32
C ILE A 223 -0.78 22.47 17.81
N ASP A 224 -0.84 23.68 17.26
CA ASP A 224 0.33 24.46 16.85
C ASP A 224 0.52 25.61 17.86
N MET A 225 1.71 25.71 18.44
CA MET A 225 2.06 26.73 19.41
C MET A 225 3.36 27.43 19.00
N ALA A 226 3.44 28.74 19.20
CA ALA A 226 4.68 29.49 19.07
C ALA A 226 4.84 30.47 20.25
N PHE A 227 6.08 30.63 20.67
CA PHE A 227 6.47 31.43 21.81
C PHE A 227 7.73 32.25 21.51
N PHE A 228 7.94 33.32 22.29
CA PHE A 228 9.16 34.14 22.27
C PHE A 228 9.47 34.76 20.91
N ASN A 229 8.48 35.44 20.31
CA ASN A 229 8.55 35.99 18.93
C ASN A 229 8.84 34.87 17.90
N ARG A 230 8.13 33.75 18.04
CA ARG A 230 8.24 32.55 17.18
C ARG A 230 9.63 31.88 17.20
N ARG A 231 10.44 32.14 18.22
CA ARG A 231 11.73 31.48 18.40
C ARG A 231 11.60 30.04 18.86
N LEU A 232 10.50 29.69 19.53
CA LEU A 232 10.15 28.34 19.89
C LEU A 232 8.80 27.99 19.26
N ARG A 233 8.75 26.94 18.45
CA ARG A 233 7.51 26.38 17.88
C ARG A 233 7.35 24.96 18.38
N VAL A 234 6.14 24.59 18.75
CA VAL A 234 5.77 23.25 19.20
C VAL A 234 4.53 22.82 18.43
N THR A 235 4.61 21.71 17.73
CA THR A 235 3.47 21.07 17.08
C THR A 235 3.23 19.72 17.73
N LEU A 236 1.99 19.46 18.11
CA LEU A 236 1.52 18.20 18.67
C LEU A 236 0.41 17.67 17.78
N ASP A 237 0.51 16.42 17.35
CA ASP A 237 -0.53 15.73 16.59
C ASP A 237 -0.87 14.38 17.21
N ILE A 238 -2.16 14.06 17.28
CA ILE A 238 -2.70 12.77 17.75
C ILE A 238 -3.63 12.26 16.67
N TYR A 239 -3.41 11.04 16.22
CA TYR A 239 -4.22 10.47 15.14
C TYR A 239 -4.71 9.06 15.45
N ASN A 240 -5.82 8.71 14.82
CA ASN A 240 -6.30 7.34 14.70
C ASN A 240 -6.71 7.08 13.25
N LYS A 241 -6.14 6.04 12.68
CA LYS A 241 -6.33 5.62 11.30
C LYS A 241 -6.81 4.18 11.29
N GLU A 242 -7.97 3.93 10.67
CA GLU A 242 -8.53 2.60 10.49
C GLU A 242 -8.66 2.29 9.00
N THR A 243 -8.00 1.21 8.56
CA THR A 243 -8.10 0.69 7.21
C THR A 243 -8.98 -0.53 7.21
N SER A 244 -10.01 -0.52 6.38
CA SER A 244 -11.00 -1.57 6.20
C SER A 244 -10.99 -2.08 4.76
N ASP A 245 -11.57 -3.25 4.54
CA ASP A 245 -11.63 -3.85 3.21
C ASP A 245 -10.24 -4.02 2.58
N LEU A 246 -9.27 -4.50 3.38
CA LEU A 246 -7.88 -4.68 2.94
C LEU A 246 -7.83 -5.51 1.66
N LEU A 247 -7.12 -5.01 0.67
CA LEU A 247 -6.86 -5.73 -0.57
C LEU A 247 -5.76 -6.77 -0.33
N ARG A 248 -6.13 -8.04 -0.32
CA ARG A 248 -5.18 -9.14 -0.09
C ARG A 248 -5.46 -10.37 -0.96
N GLU A 249 -4.44 -11.16 -1.20
CA GLU A 249 -4.57 -12.48 -1.79
C GLU A 249 -4.94 -13.50 -0.70
N ARG A 250 -5.95 -14.30 -0.99
CA ARG A 250 -6.37 -15.45 -0.19
C ARG A 250 -5.95 -16.72 -0.89
N ASN A 251 -5.27 -17.60 -0.18
CA ASN A 251 -4.98 -18.93 -0.66
C ASN A 251 -6.26 -19.80 -0.69
N LEU A 252 -6.41 -20.59 -1.72
CA LEU A 252 -7.55 -21.47 -1.92
C LEU A 252 -7.11 -22.94 -1.79
N ALA A 253 -8.06 -23.80 -1.45
CA ALA A 253 -7.81 -25.23 -1.49
C ALA A 253 -7.55 -25.65 -2.96
N LEU A 254 -6.48 -26.40 -3.21
CA LEU A 254 -6.11 -26.86 -4.56
C LEU A 254 -7.20 -27.70 -5.23
N SER A 255 -8.10 -28.30 -4.45
CA SER A 255 -9.30 -28.99 -4.96
C SER A 255 -10.26 -28.09 -5.74
N SER A 256 -10.16 -26.75 -5.56
CA SER A 256 -10.96 -25.79 -6.34
C SER A 256 -10.46 -25.62 -7.79
N GLY A 257 -9.26 -26.12 -8.11
CA GLY A 257 -8.58 -25.90 -9.38
C GLY A 257 -7.87 -24.54 -9.46
N TYR A 258 -7.84 -23.79 -8.38
CA TYR A 258 -7.21 -22.48 -8.26
C TYR A 258 -6.36 -22.44 -6.99
N ASP A 259 -5.31 -21.59 -6.99
CA ASP A 259 -4.41 -21.46 -5.83
C ASP A 259 -4.73 -20.20 -4.99
N ARG A 260 -5.31 -19.16 -5.59
CA ARG A 260 -5.55 -17.90 -4.90
C ARG A 260 -6.71 -17.09 -5.46
N MET A 261 -7.14 -16.08 -4.70
CA MET A 261 -8.17 -15.12 -5.06
C MET A 261 -7.89 -13.78 -4.37
N TRP A 262 -8.04 -12.67 -5.10
CA TRP A 262 -8.04 -11.35 -4.50
C TRP A 262 -9.36 -11.08 -3.79
N VAL A 263 -9.30 -10.58 -2.56
CA VAL A 263 -10.46 -10.27 -1.73
C VAL A 263 -10.28 -8.93 -1.02
N ASN A 264 -11.40 -8.32 -0.64
CA ASN A 264 -11.43 -7.23 0.32
C ASN A 264 -11.74 -7.80 1.69
N ASP A 265 -10.73 -7.97 2.52
CA ASP A 265 -10.90 -8.70 3.77
C ASP A 265 -9.95 -8.24 4.86
N GLY A 266 -10.48 -8.11 6.08
CA GLY A 266 -9.71 -7.68 7.24
C GLY A 266 -9.73 -6.19 7.51
N LYS A 267 -9.33 -5.83 8.73
CA LYS A 267 -9.30 -4.46 9.26
C LYS A 267 -8.10 -4.26 10.17
N ILE A 268 -7.41 -3.16 9.99
CA ILE A 268 -6.27 -2.76 10.82
C ILE A 268 -6.45 -1.34 11.34
N ARG A 269 -5.85 -1.06 12.48
CA ARG A 269 -5.84 0.26 13.09
C ARG A 269 -4.41 0.70 13.42
N ASN A 270 -4.12 1.97 13.15
CA ASN A 270 -2.91 2.65 13.57
C ASN A 270 -3.31 3.85 14.44
N ARG A 271 -2.68 3.98 15.59
CA ARG A 271 -2.82 5.13 16.49
C ARG A 271 -1.45 5.65 16.85
N GLY A 272 -1.32 6.95 16.87
CA GLY A 272 -0.05 7.54 17.21
C GLY A 272 -0.17 8.97 17.69
N PHE A 273 0.94 9.46 18.16
CA PHE A 273 1.14 10.88 18.44
C PHE A 273 2.52 11.30 17.93
N GLU A 274 2.62 12.55 17.55
CA GLU A 274 3.81 13.17 17.02
C GLU A 274 4.06 14.50 17.71
N VAL A 275 5.32 14.78 18.00
CA VAL A 275 5.76 16.02 18.63
C VAL A 275 6.91 16.57 17.79
N THR A 276 6.76 17.82 17.34
CA THR A 276 7.85 18.55 16.69
C THR A 276 8.14 19.81 17.50
N ILE A 277 9.39 20.01 17.86
CA ILE A 277 9.86 21.21 18.58
C ILE A 277 10.96 21.84 17.74
N ASP A 278 10.72 23.06 17.26
CA ASP A 278 11.68 23.88 16.53
C ASP A 278 12.11 25.05 17.40
N GLY A 279 13.41 25.22 17.56
CA GLY A 279 13.98 26.28 18.40
C GLY A 279 15.06 27.07 17.69
N VAL A 280 14.97 28.40 17.74
CA VAL A 280 16.05 29.33 17.41
C VAL A 280 16.82 29.64 18.68
N MET A 281 17.87 28.87 18.96
CA MET A 281 18.63 28.98 20.22
C MET A 281 19.47 30.26 20.24
N VAL A 282 20.13 30.55 19.13
CA VAL A 282 20.93 31.75 18.95
C VAL A 282 20.68 32.34 17.57
N ASP A 283 20.53 33.64 17.52
CA ASP A 283 20.41 34.42 16.29
C ASP A 283 21.18 35.72 16.46
N LYS A 284 22.40 35.77 15.89
CA LYS A 284 23.29 36.91 15.91
C LYS A 284 23.73 37.23 14.49
N LYS A 285 24.30 38.43 14.32
CA LYS A 285 24.69 38.96 13.02
C LYS A 285 25.58 37.99 12.21
N ASP A 286 26.52 37.30 12.87
CA ASP A 286 27.52 36.50 12.20
C ASP A 286 27.29 34.99 12.31
N TRP A 287 26.38 34.53 13.14
CA TRP A 287 26.06 33.12 13.31
C TRP A 287 24.70 32.91 13.94
N SER A 288 24.05 31.80 13.55
CA SER A 288 22.76 31.37 14.09
C SER A 288 22.83 29.88 14.45
N LEU A 289 22.11 29.50 15.49
CA LEU A 289 21.93 28.10 15.90
C LEU A 289 20.45 27.81 16.01
N ASN A 290 19.98 26.88 15.17
CA ASN A 290 18.62 26.37 15.17
C ASN A 290 18.65 24.88 15.52
N GLY A 291 17.66 24.39 16.21
CA GLY A 291 17.49 22.98 16.53
C GLY A 291 16.06 22.53 16.29
N THR A 292 15.91 21.33 15.74
CA THR A 292 14.62 20.66 15.59
C THR A 292 14.68 19.31 16.31
N PHE A 293 13.70 19.07 17.17
CA PHE A 293 13.48 17.77 17.80
C PHE A 293 12.16 17.19 17.31
N ILE A 294 12.20 15.95 16.82
CA ILE A 294 11.01 15.23 16.33
C ILE A 294 10.91 13.93 17.10
N PHE A 295 9.75 13.69 17.66
CA PHE A 295 9.40 12.42 18.29
C PHE A 295 8.08 11.91 17.73
N SER A 296 8.05 10.65 17.30
CA SER A 296 6.83 10.01 16.83
C SER A 296 6.67 8.63 17.43
N MET A 297 5.45 8.26 17.76
CA MET A 297 5.09 6.93 18.26
C MET A 297 3.84 6.44 17.53
N ASN A 298 3.95 5.29 16.89
CA ASN A 298 2.82 4.61 16.25
C ASN A 298 2.62 3.22 16.84
N ARG A 299 1.37 2.84 17.06
CA ARG A 299 0.97 1.47 17.43
C ARG A 299 -0.07 0.98 16.44
N ASN A 300 0.24 -0.13 15.79
CA ASN A 300 -0.72 -0.81 14.94
C ASN A 300 -1.40 -1.98 15.68
N LYS A 301 -2.59 -2.35 15.21
CA LYS A 301 -3.37 -3.45 15.75
C LYS A 301 -4.25 -4.04 14.65
N VAL A 302 -4.26 -5.36 14.54
CA VAL A 302 -5.23 -6.10 13.74
C VAL A 302 -6.57 -6.10 14.47
N LEU A 303 -7.62 -5.61 13.81
CA LEU A 303 -8.98 -5.56 14.36
C LEU A 303 -9.84 -6.71 13.85
N ASP A 304 -9.59 -7.14 12.61
CA ASP A 304 -10.35 -8.17 11.93
C ASP A 304 -9.43 -8.87 10.92
N LEU A 305 -9.50 -10.16 10.83
CA LEU A 305 -8.80 -10.98 9.84
C LEU A 305 -9.65 -11.32 8.63
N GLY A 306 -10.96 -11.03 8.72
CA GLY A 306 -11.93 -11.27 7.67
C GLY A 306 -12.56 -12.66 7.70
N SER A 307 -13.74 -12.74 7.14
CA SER A 307 -14.55 -13.98 7.07
C SER A 307 -13.91 -15.07 6.22
N SER A 308 -13.02 -14.68 5.34
CA SER A 308 -12.32 -15.59 4.44
C SER A 308 -11.30 -16.49 5.14
N VAL A 309 -10.93 -16.15 6.37
CA VAL A 309 -9.91 -16.86 7.16
C VAL A 309 -10.51 -17.88 8.13
N GLU A 310 -11.81 -17.82 8.40
CA GLU A 310 -12.49 -18.71 9.37
C GLU A 310 -12.23 -20.20 9.16
N SER A 311 -12.00 -20.63 7.91
CA SER A 311 -11.68 -22.01 7.58
C SER A 311 -10.19 -22.38 7.72
N GLY A 312 -9.31 -21.41 7.93
CA GLY A 312 -7.84 -21.57 7.99
C GLY A 312 -7.18 -21.00 9.23
N LEU A 313 -7.96 -20.46 10.17
CA LEU A 313 -7.41 -19.94 11.44
C LEU A 313 -6.88 -21.10 12.28
N LEU A 314 -5.67 -20.92 12.75
CA LEU A 314 -5.08 -21.77 13.78
C LEU A 314 -5.46 -21.19 15.15
N LYS A 315 -5.54 -22.06 16.16
CA LYS A 315 -5.83 -21.67 17.53
C LYS A 315 -4.68 -22.07 18.44
N ASP A 316 -4.12 -21.12 19.13
CA ASP A 316 -3.12 -21.38 20.19
C ASP A 316 -3.81 -22.10 21.35
N ALA A 317 -3.33 -23.31 21.66
CA ALA A 317 -3.95 -24.18 22.67
C ALA A 317 -3.86 -23.59 24.08
N ARG A 318 -2.86 -22.74 24.36
CA ARG A 318 -2.61 -22.15 25.68
C ARG A 318 -3.39 -20.88 25.90
N THR A 319 -3.44 -20.00 24.89
CA THR A 319 -4.05 -18.67 25.00
C THR A 319 -5.45 -18.59 24.41
N GLY A 320 -5.83 -19.58 23.58
CA GLY A 320 -7.07 -19.57 22.83
C GLY A 320 -7.08 -18.54 21.69
N MET A 321 -5.96 -17.87 21.41
CA MET A 321 -5.85 -16.84 20.38
C MET A 321 -5.95 -17.46 19.00
N GLU A 322 -6.80 -16.92 18.17
CA GLU A 322 -6.94 -17.30 16.76
C GLU A 322 -5.98 -16.46 15.92
N TYR A 323 -5.26 -17.10 15.01
CA TYR A 323 -4.25 -16.46 14.18
C TYR A 323 -4.14 -17.10 12.81
N GLU A 324 -3.70 -16.30 11.84
CA GLU A 324 -3.30 -16.73 10.50
C GLU A 324 -1.77 -16.72 10.42
N VAL A 325 -1.17 -17.78 9.88
CA VAL A 325 0.27 -17.77 9.60
C VAL A 325 0.57 -17.02 8.32
N VAL A 326 1.59 -16.19 8.35
CA VAL A 326 1.99 -15.35 7.21
C VAL A 326 3.50 -15.42 7.00
N GLY A 327 3.94 -15.00 5.81
CA GLY A 327 5.33 -15.06 5.41
C GLY A 327 5.69 -16.35 4.69
N ASN A 328 6.97 -16.47 4.36
CA ASN A 328 7.47 -17.66 3.68
C ASN A 328 7.78 -18.77 4.70
N LEU A 329 7.48 -19.99 4.31
CA LEU A 329 7.96 -21.14 5.03
C LEU A 329 9.49 -21.19 4.91
N SER A 330 10.20 -21.20 6.02
CA SER A 330 11.64 -21.44 5.99
C SER A 330 11.88 -22.86 5.48
N GLU A 331 12.61 -23.03 4.39
CA GLU A 331 12.98 -24.35 3.86
C GLU A 331 13.74 -25.19 4.91
N GLN A 332 14.53 -24.51 5.74
CA GLN A 332 15.36 -25.12 6.76
C GLN A 332 14.57 -25.59 7.99
N TYR A 333 13.57 -24.84 8.42
CA TYR A 333 12.81 -25.13 9.64
C TYR A 333 11.36 -25.56 9.39
N ARG A 334 10.87 -25.48 8.15
CA ARG A 334 9.49 -25.79 7.73
C ARG A 334 8.42 -25.15 8.60
N SER A 335 8.71 -23.95 9.11
CA SER A 335 7.77 -23.17 9.93
C SER A 335 7.64 -21.75 9.41
N TYR A 336 6.46 -21.21 9.56
CA TYR A 336 6.22 -19.79 9.29
C TYR A 336 6.84 -18.94 10.38
N THR A 337 7.35 -17.77 10.00
CA THR A 337 8.08 -16.89 10.92
C THR A 337 7.19 -15.83 11.55
N ASN A 338 6.01 -15.58 10.98
CA ASN A 338 5.14 -14.50 11.40
C ASN A 338 3.68 -14.96 11.47
N ILE A 339 2.91 -14.27 12.32
CA ILE A 339 1.47 -14.46 12.44
C ILE A 339 0.73 -13.12 12.37
N LEU A 340 -0.53 -13.20 11.91
CA LEU A 340 -1.54 -12.17 12.08
C LEU A 340 -2.58 -12.68 13.07
N ALA A 341 -2.81 -11.94 14.16
CA ALA A 341 -3.80 -12.29 15.15
C ALA A 341 -4.61 -11.07 15.58
N ILE A 342 -5.90 -11.26 15.81
CA ILE A 342 -6.79 -10.18 16.27
C ILE A 342 -6.26 -9.66 17.61
N GLY A 343 -6.15 -8.35 17.69
CA GLY A 343 -5.67 -7.68 18.90
C GLY A 343 -4.16 -7.48 18.99
N GLN A 344 -3.39 -8.14 18.12
CA GLN A 344 -1.93 -8.03 18.07
C GLN A 344 -1.47 -7.05 16.98
N PRO A 345 -0.21 -6.58 17.04
CA PRO A 345 0.42 -5.87 15.94
C PRO A 345 0.49 -6.72 14.66
N ILE A 346 0.65 -6.06 13.51
CA ILE A 346 0.87 -6.74 12.22
C ILE A 346 2.26 -7.39 12.26
N ASN A 347 2.36 -8.61 11.70
CA ASN A 347 3.62 -9.35 11.55
C ASN A 347 4.34 -9.64 12.87
N VAL A 348 3.61 -10.14 13.85
CA VAL A 348 4.22 -10.63 15.09
C VAL A 348 5.09 -11.85 14.77
N PHE A 349 6.32 -11.86 15.26
CA PHE A 349 7.18 -13.04 15.16
C PHE A 349 6.56 -14.22 15.92
N TYR A 350 6.61 -15.38 15.29
CA TYR A 350 6.09 -16.62 15.85
C TYR A 350 7.14 -17.72 15.75
N GLY A 351 7.28 -18.51 16.81
CA GLY A 351 8.26 -19.58 16.84
C GLY A 351 8.28 -20.29 18.19
N TYR A 352 9.06 -21.34 18.25
CA TYR A 352 9.28 -22.08 19.48
C TYR A 352 10.19 -21.27 20.42
N LYS A 353 9.79 -21.22 21.67
CA LYS A 353 10.66 -20.73 22.76
C LYS A 353 11.49 -21.92 23.26
N CYS A 354 12.80 -21.79 23.23
CA CYS A 354 13.67 -22.77 23.83
C CYS A 354 13.76 -22.51 25.34
N ASP A 355 13.26 -23.44 26.14
CA ASP A 355 13.32 -23.37 27.60
C ASP A 355 14.53 -24.10 28.21
N GLY A 356 15.45 -24.56 27.34
CA GLY A 356 16.69 -25.24 27.73
C GLY A 356 16.89 -26.59 27.02
N ILE A 357 17.97 -27.25 27.38
CA ILE A 357 18.27 -28.62 26.90
C ILE A 357 17.75 -29.60 27.92
N ILE A 358 17.01 -30.60 27.47
CA ILE A 358 16.54 -31.68 28.33
C ILE A 358 17.77 -32.42 28.87
N GLN A 359 18.02 -32.33 30.15
CA GLN A 359 19.18 -32.96 30.84
C GLN A 359 18.89 -34.44 31.19
N THR A 360 17.62 -34.75 31.42
CA THR A 360 17.15 -36.13 31.76
C THR A 360 15.89 -36.43 30.97
N LEU A 361 15.83 -37.62 30.36
CA LEU A 361 14.60 -38.08 29.71
C LEU A 361 13.48 -38.21 30.76
N PRO A 362 12.26 -37.74 30.47
CA PRO A 362 11.11 -38.01 31.35
C PRO A 362 10.91 -39.55 31.48
N GLU A 363 10.63 -40.01 32.69
CA GLU A 363 10.27 -41.42 32.91
C GLU A 363 9.02 -41.75 32.08
N GLY A 364 9.16 -42.66 31.10
CA GLY A 364 8.04 -43.15 30.27
C GLY A 364 8.11 -42.85 28.78
N LEU A 365 9.24 -42.38 28.24
CA LEU A 365 9.51 -42.33 26.79
C LEU A 365 10.48 -43.41 26.38
#